data_b92b10e5b491688070fb098d837d7e87
#
_entry.id   b92b10e5b491688070fb098d837d7e87
#
_cell.length_a   1.000
_cell.length_b   1.000
_cell.length_c   1.000
_cell.angle_alpha   90.00
_cell.angle_beta   90.00
_cell.angle_gamma   90.00
#
_symmetry.space_group_name_H-M   'P 1'
#
loop_
_entity.id
_entity.type
_entity.pdbx_description
1 polymer ?
#
loop_
_entity_poly.entity_id
_entity_poly.type
_entity_poly.pdbx_seq_one_letter_code
_entity_poly.pdbx_strand_id
1 'polypeptide(L)'
;ASNSFGGSFNTEGGIGYTVNDTSADGIVVIGRTLEGNVTVTAAGPVTQNGALIVGGLTSITATGRNVTLTDTSNDFKQSVKIIGANVEIVDGVATTIGGDSIGIDLGASTVSGTYKVTATAGNIIDSGTLAITGLATLTTSASGADIELDQTGSTFAAGISLNTTGSTGNAVVDNGTNALIIAASFLGGNLNLTSGNASGITDSGNVTVGGNLIATTDANS
;
A
#
# COMPACT_ATOMS: atom_id res chain seq x y z
N ALA A 1 -4.23 -6.84 -28.74
CA ALA A 1 -3.51 -8.10 -28.87
C ALA A 1 -3.32 -8.68 -27.46
N SER A 2 -3.70 -9.93 -27.27
CA SER A 2 -3.42 -10.66 -26.02
C SER A 2 -2.06 -11.34 -26.20
N ASN A 3 -1.14 -11.11 -25.26
CA ASN A 3 0.15 -11.76 -25.23
C ASN A 3 0.16 -12.77 -24.08
N SER A 4 0.82 -13.89 -24.27
CA SER A 4 1.08 -14.88 -23.23
C SER A 4 2.59 -14.90 -22.97
N PHE A 5 3.00 -14.29 -21.86
CA PHE A 5 4.39 -14.28 -21.41
C PHE A 5 4.54 -15.33 -20.30
N GLY A 6 4.93 -16.54 -20.66
CA GLY A 6 5.32 -17.53 -19.65
C GLY A 6 6.70 -17.25 -19.09
N GLY A 7 6.93 -16.08 -18.47
CA GLY A 7 8.24 -15.73 -17.96
C GLY A 7 8.46 -14.24 -17.68
N SER A 8 9.71 -13.80 -17.72
CA SER A 8 10.09 -12.42 -17.43
C SER A 8 9.84 -11.48 -18.61
N PHE A 9 9.24 -10.34 -18.35
CA PHE A 9 9.07 -9.26 -19.30
C PHE A 9 10.18 -8.20 -19.09
N ASN A 10 10.97 -7.99 -20.14
CA ASN A 10 12.08 -7.05 -20.16
C ASN A 10 11.82 -5.96 -21.20
N THR A 11 11.81 -4.69 -20.81
CA THR A 11 11.82 -3.54 -21.72
C THR A 11 13.17 -2.86 -21.69
N GLU A 12 13.78 -2.57 -22.84
CA GLU A 12 15.00 -1.76 -22.90
C GLU A 12 14.61 -0.30 -22.79
N GLY A 13 14.97 0.34 -21.69
CA GLY A 13 14.87 1.75 -21.36
C GLY A 13 13.67 2.50 -21.94
N GLY A 14 12.95 3.27 -21.17
CA GLY A 14 11.81 3.96 -21.72
C GLY A 14 11.09 4.85 -20.73
N ILE A 15 10.17 5.65 -21.28
CA ILE A 15 9.35 6.60 -20.52
C ILE A 15 8.38 5.85 -19.59
N GLY A 16 7.98 4.62 -19.94
CA GLY A 16 7.07 3.76 -19.20
C GLY A 16 6.64 2.58 -20.07
N TYR A 17 5.84 1.65 -19.52
CA TYR A 17 5.31 0.55 -20.32
C TYR A 17 3.90 0.12 -19.90
N THR A 18 3.21 -0.52 -20.86
CA THR A 18 1.94 -1.22 -20.61
C THR A 18 2.08 -2.66 -21.08
N VAL A 19 1.81 -3.60 -20.16
CA VAL A 19 1.81 -5.02 -20.42
C VAL A 19 0.43 -5.60 -20.16
N ASN A 20 -0.03 -6.46 -21.07
CA ASN A 20 -1.21 -7.30 -20.87
C ASN A 20 -0.80 -8.75 -21.07
N ASP A 21 -0.71 -9.50 -19.96
CA ASP A 21 -0.37 -10.92 -19.96
C ASP A 21 -1.60 -11.77 -19.69
N THR A 22 -1.89 -12.68 -20.59
CA THR A 22 -3.02 -13.62 -20.51
C THR A 22 -2.61 -15.00 -20.00
N SER A 23 -1.31 -15.20 -19.68
CA SER A 23 -0.83 -16.44 -19.09
C SER A 23 -1.25 -16.59 -17.64
N ALA A 24 -1.76 -17.76 -17.27
CA ALA A 24 -2.04 -18.08 -15.88
C ALA A 24 -0.77 -18.33 -15.04
N ASP A 25 0.37 -18.53 -15.67
CA ASP A 25 1.67 -18.74 -15.01
C ASP A 25 2.18 -17.44 -14.34
N GLY A 26 1.66 -16.29 -14.79
CA GLY A 26 1.98 -14.99 -14.26
C GLY A 26 3.18 -14.34 -14.94
N ILE A 27 3.50 -13.12 -14.45
CA ILE A 27 4.54 -12.30 -15.02
C ILE A 27 5.60 -11.94 -13.97
N VAL A 28 6.86 -11.99 -14.38
CA VAL A 28 7.97 -11.46 -13.60
C VAL A 28 8.39 -10.12 -14.20
N VAL A 29 8.18 -9.02 -13.47
CA VAL A 29 8.64 -7.70 -13.86
C VAL A 29 10.13 -7.58 -13.53
N ILE A 30 10.94 -7.32 -14.56
CA ILE A 30 12.39 -7.15 -14.37
C ILE A 30 12.66 -5.76 -13.80
N GLY A 31 13.49 -5.70 -12.77
CA GLY A 31 13.93 -4.45 -12.12
C GLY A 31 14.53 -3.45 -13.12
N ARG A 32 14.06 -2.21 -13.05
CA ARG A 32 14.43 -1.14 -13.99
C ARG A 32 14.17 0.24 -13.43
N THR A 33 14.88 1.21 -14.03
CA THR A 33 14.57 2.64 -13.90
C THR A 33 13.70 3.06 -15.08
N LEU A 34 12.50 3.57 -14.76
CA LEU A 34 11.48 4.03 -15.71
C LEU A 34 11.07 5.46 -15.31
N GLU A 35 11.09 6.39 -16.22
CA GLU A 35 10.70 7.78 -15.94
C GLU A 35 9.19 8.02 -16.00
N GLY A 36 8.45 7.13 -16.66
CA GLY A 36 7.01 7.23 -16.84
C GLY A 36 6.23 6.14 -16.11
N ASN A 37 5.00 5.93 -16.55
CA ASN A 37 4.05 5.02 -15.89
C ASN A 37 4.37 3.55 -16.19
N VAL A 38 4.06 2.71 -15.20
CA VAL A 38 4.03 1.25 -15.33
C VAL A 38 2.60 0.77 -15.24
N THR A 39 2.12 0.06 -16.25
CA THR A 39 0.79 -0.58 -16.25
C THR A 39 0.93 -2.06 -16.57
N VAL A 40 0.52 -2.91 -15.66
CA VAL A 40 0.52 -4.36 -15.82
C VAL A 40 -0.88 -4.89 -15.63
N THR A 41 -1.38 -5.67 -16.60
CA THR A 41 -2.59 -6.49 -16.46
C THR A 41 -2.18 -7.95 -16.65
N ALA A 42 -2.43 -8.78 -15.65
CA ALA A 42 -2.01 -10.18 -15.66
C ALA A 42 -3.13 -11.14 -15.28
N ALA A 43 -3.24 -12.25 -15.98
CA ALA A 43 -4.15 -13.35 -15.64
C ALA A 43 -3.56 -14.29 -14.56
N GLY A 44 -2.26 -14.21 -14.31
CA GLY A 44 -1.53 -14.92 -13.27
C GLY A 44 -0.94 -13.99 -12.21
N PRO A 45 -0.14 -14.52 -11.27
CA PRO A 45 0.53 -13.71 -10.26
C PRO A 45 1.55 -12.74 -10.88
N VAL A 46 1.78 -11.62 -10.20
CA VAL A 46 2.80 -10.62 -10.57
C VAL A 46 3.89 -10.63 -9.52
N THR A 47 5.11 -10.87 -9.96
CA THR A 47 6.32 -10.83 -9.14
C THR A 47 7.38 -9.94 -9.78
N GLN A 48 8.47 -9.65 -9.07
CA GLN A 48 9.59 -8.87 -9.60
C GLN A 48 10.92 -9.63 -9.47
N ASN A 49 11.87 -9.23 -10.32
CA ASN A 49 13.28 -9.64 -10.22
C ASN A 49 14.15 -8.39 -10.36
N GLY A 50 14.60 -7.86 -9.22
CA GLY A 50 15.37 -6.63 -9.07
C GLY A 50 14.49 -5.38 -8.87
N ALA A 51 15.12 -4.29 -8.45
CA ALA A 51 14.46 -3.06 -8.07
C ALA A 51 13.67 -2.39 -9.20
N LEU A 52 12.47 -1.94 -8.90
CA LEU A 52 11.62 -1.12 -9.76
C LEU A 52 11.74 0.34 -9.33
N ILE A 53 12.33 1.17 -10.17
CA ILE A 53 12.39 2.62 -9.98
C ILE A 53 11.43 3.24 -10.98
N VAL A 54 10.29 3.74 -10.51
CA VAL A 54 9.19 4.19 -11.36
C VAL A 54 8.91 5.67 -11.10
N GLY A 55 9.23 6.51 -12.10
CA GLY A 55 9.04 7.96 -12.04
C GLY A 55 7.58 8.41 -12.17
N GLY A 56 6.72 7.60 -12.80
CA GLY A 56 5.29 7.82 -12.97
C GLY A 56 4.42 6.91 -12.13
N LEU A 57 3.14 6.84 -12.47
CA LEU A 57 2.15 5.99 -11.78
C LEU A 57 2.45 4.50 -11.99
N THR A 58 2.28 3.71 -10.93
CA THR A 58 2.32 2.25 -11.00
C THR A 58 0.90 1.70 -10.89
N SER A 59 0.44 0.97 -11.90
CA SER A 59 -0.91 0.36 -11.92
C SER A 59 -0.80 -1.12 -12.26
N ILE A 60 -1.19 -1.98 -11.31
CA ILE A 60 -1.14 -3.43 -11.47
C ILE A 60 -2.54 -4.01 -11.29
N THR A 61 -3.01 -4.76 -12.28
CA THR A 61 -4.27 -5.51 -12.24
C THR A 61 -3.98 -7.00 -12.42
N ALA A 62 -4.11 -7.74 -11.33
CA ALA A 62 -3.96 -9.19 -11.26
C ALA A 62 -5.13 -9.77 -10.46
N THR A 63 -6.34 -9.58 -10.97
CA THR A 63 -7.59 -9.92 -10.26
C THR A 63 -7.61 -11.36 -9.77
N GLY A 64 -7.79 -11.55 -8.45
CA GLY A 64 -7.77 -12.86 -7.81
C GLY A 64 -6.41 -13.55 -7.79
N ARG A 65 -5.32 -12.83 -8.05
CA ARG A 65 -3.94 -13.31 -8.05
C ARG A 65 -3.06 -12.49 -7.11
N ASN A 66 -1.96 -13.07 -6.69
CA ASN A 66 -1.02 -12.40 -5.79
C ASN A 66 -0.14 -11.40 -6.55
N VAL A 67 0.20 -10.31 -5.87
CA VAL A 67 1.19 -9.33 -6.33
C VAL A 67 2.27 -9.21 -5.27
N THR A 68 3.52 -9.46 -5.66
CA THR A 68 4.67 -9.44 -4.76
C THR A 68 5.78 -8.58 -5.35
N LEU A 69 5.98 -7.39 -4.78
CA LEU A 69 6.98 -6.39 -5.17
C LEU A 69 7.80 -6.02 -3.95
N THR A 70 8.75 -6.87 -3.57
CA THR A 70 9.41 -6.82 -2.25
C THR A 70 10.91 -6.51 -2.30
N ASP A 71 11.42 -6.05 -3.45
CA ASP A 71 12.81 -5.57 -3.49
C ASP A 71 12.94 -4.29 -2.64
N THR A 72 13.91 -4.29 -1.72
CA THR A 72 14.12 -3.19 -0.77
C THR A 72 14.76 -1.95 -1.40
N SER A 73 15.03 -1.97 -2.68
CA SER A 73 15.52 -0.83 -3.47
C SER A 73 14.47 -0.32 -4.45
N ASN A 74 13.21 -0.76 -4.31
CA ASN A 74 12.12 -0.14 -5.07
C ASN A 74 11.98 1.35 -4.72
N ASP A 75 11.59 2.13 -5.72
CA ASP A 75 11.36 3.57 -5.63
C ASP A 75 10.15 3.93 -6.50
N PHE A 76 8.97 3.95 -5.88
CA PHE A 76 7.72 4.34 -6.54
C PHE A 76 7.45 5.83 -6.28
N LYS A 77 7.89 6.69 -7.21
CA LYS A 77 7.86 8.15 -7.03
C LYS A 77 6.47 8.77 -7.12
N GLN A 78 5.49 8.02 -7.61
CA GLN A 78 4.08 8.40 -7.69
C GLN A 78 3.21 7.28 -7.15
N SER A 79 1.90 7.48 -7.17
CA SER A 79 0.98 6.53 -6.54
C SER A 79 1.03 5.13 -7.15
N VAL A 80 0.85 4.14 -6.26
CA VAL A 80 0.81 2.72 -6.58
C VAL A 80 -0.62 2.22 -6.41
N LYS A 81 -1.25 1.83 -7.53
CA LYS A 81 -2.59 1.24 -7.57
C LYS A 81 -2.48 -0.26 -7.83
N ILE A 82 -3.13 -1.08 -6.99
CA ILE A 82 -3.15 -2.53 -7.19
C ILE A 82 -4.55 -3.12 -7.06
N ILE A 83 -4.90 -3.99 -8.01
CA ILE A 83 -6.05 -4.90 -7.93
C ILE A 83 -5.50 -6.32 -7.87
N GLY A 84 -5.71 -7.02 -6.75
CA GLY A 84 -5.12 -8.36 -6.53
C GLY A 84 -5.79 -9.16 -5.43
N ALA A 85 -5.28 -10.38 -5.20
CA ALA A 85 -5.66 -11.21 -4.06
C ALA A 85 -4.81 -10.85 -2.84
N ASN A 86 -3.67 -11.50 -2.62
CA ASN A 86 -2.74 -11.08 -1.60
C ASN A 86 -1.68 -10.17 -2.22
N VAL A 87 -1.42 -9.07 -1.57
CA VAL A 87 -0.49 -8.05 -2.06
C VAL A 87 0.59 -7.80 -1.02
N GLU A 88 1.84 -7.84 -1.45
CA GLU A 88 2.99 -7.44 -0.64
C GLU A 88 3.87 -6.49 -1.44
N ILE A 89 4.10 -5.28 -0.88
CA ILE A 89 4.91 -4.23 -1.50
C ILE A 89 5.93 -3.72 -0.49
N VAL A 90 7.14 -3.50 -0.97
CA VAL A 90 8.18 -2.77 -0.25
C VAL A 90 8.61 -1.59 -1.12
N ASP A 91 8.67 -0.40 -0.54
CA ASP A 91 9.37 0.76 -1.09
C ASP A 91 10.56 1.10 -0.20
N GLY A 92 11.74 1.19 -0.81
CA GLY A 92 13.00 1.38 -0.10
C GLY A 92 13.54 2.80 -0.14
N VAL A 93 12.97 3.65 -0.98
CA VAL A 93 13.50 4.99 -1.26
C VAL A 93 12.41 6.03 -1.09
N ALA A 94 12.70 7.09 -0.35
CA ALA A 94 11.74 8.18 -0.19
C ALA A 94 11.88 9.22 -1.31
N THR A 95 10.73 9.69 -1.77
CA THR A 95 10.61 10.82 -2.69
C THR A 95 10.06 12.04 -1.94
N THR A 96 10.56 13.24 -2.20
CA THR A 96 10.03 14.46 -1.58
C THR A 96 8.82 14.96 -2.38
N ILE A 97 7.66 15.00 -1.74
CA ILE A 97 6.40 15.50 -2.31
C ILE A 97 5.84 16.57 -1.36
N GLY A 98 5.63 17.77 -1.87
CA GLY A 98 5.08 18.87 -1.06
C GLY A 98 5.97 19.35 0.10
N GLY A 99 7.19 18.85 0.22
CA GLY A 99 8.10 19.09 1.34
C GLY A 99 8.24 17.91 2.30
N ASP A 100 7.36 16.91 2.19
CA ASP A 100 7.38 15.70 3.00
C ASP A 100 8.16 14.58 2.33
N SER A 101 8.78 13.73 3.15
CA SER A 101 9.50 12.54 2.73
C SER A 101 8.53 11.37 2.63
N ILE A 102 8.05 11.07 1.42
CA ILE A 102 7.10 10.01 1.15
C ILE A 102 7.85 8.75 0.73
N GLY A 103 7.65 7.65 1.44
CA GLY A 103 8.15 6.34 1.06
C GLY A 103 7.24 5.70 0.02
N ILE A 104 5.92 5.70 0.25
CA ILE A 104 4.98 5.20 -0.74
C ILE A 104 3.63 5.94 -0.66
N ASP A 105 3.07 6.26 -1.82
CA ASP A 105 1.70 6.77 -1.98
C ASP A 105 0.79 5.64 -2.50
N LEU A 106 -0.23 5.30 -1.73
CA LEU A 106 -1.18 4.26 -2.06
C LEU A 106 -2.34 4.81 -2.89
N GLY A 107 -2.32 4.55 -4.19
CA GLY A 107 -3.43 4.85 -5.09
C GLY A 107 -4.62 3.91 -4.88
N ALA A 108 -5.76 4.25 -5.51
CA ALA A 108 -7.01 3.49 -5.36
C ALA A 108 -6.82 1.99 -5.66
N SER A 109 -6.88 1.16 -4.62
CA SER A 109 -6.54 -0.26 -4.68
C SER A 109 -7.68 -1.15 -4.19
N THR A 110 -7.79 -2.35 -4.77
CA THR A 110 -8.78 -3.37 -4.35
C THR A 110 -8.07 -4.70 -4.12
N VAL A 111 -8.05 -5.17 -2.88
CA VAL A 111 -7.35 -6.38 -2.47
C VAL A 111 -8.31 -7.32 -1.76
N SER A 112 -8.52 -8.51 -2.33
CA SER A 112 -9.48 -9.48 -1.79
C SER A 112 -8.93 -10.35 -0.64
N GLY A 113 -7.62 -10.31 -0.42
CA GLY A 113 -6.91 -10.97 0.68
C GLY A 113 -6.10 -9.99 1.50
N THR A 114 -4.91 -10.39 1.92
CA THR A 114 -4.03 -9.56 2.75
C THR A 114 -3.35 -8.45 1.94
N TYR A 115 -3.17 -7.29 2.58
CA TYR A 115 -2.46 -6.15 2.01
C TYR A 115 -1.32 -5.75 2.93
N LYS A 116 -0.10 -6.04 2.52
CA LYS A 116 1.10 -5.72 3.29
C LYS A 116 1.94 -4.69 2.56
N VAL A 117 2.17 -3.55 3.20
CA VAL A 117 2.96 -2.44 2.67
C VAL A 117 4.06 -2.09 3.65
N THR A 118 5.28 -1.97 3.15
CA THR A 118 6.43 -1.53 3.95
C THR A 118 7.13 -0.38 3.23
N ALA A 119 7.22 0.77 3.87
CA ALA A 119 8.11 1.85 3.48
C ALA A 119 9.36 1.80 4.37
N THR A 120 10.52 1.52 3.79
CA THR A 120 11.77 1.49 4.58
C THR A 120 12.39 2.88 4.74
N ALA A 121 11.93 3.84 3.93
CA ALA A 121 12.28 5.26 4.02
C ALA A 121 11.02 6.10 3.78
N GLY A 122 10.80 7.13 4.62
CA GLY A 122 9.67 8.05 4.48
C GLY A 122 8.31 7.49 4.91
N ASN A 123 7.30 8.31 4.71
CA ASN A 123 5.93 8.07 5.15
C ASN A 123 5.17 7.11 4.21
N ILE A 124 4.11 6.50 4.72
CA ILE A 124 3.06 5.86 3.93
C ILE A 124 1.88 6.82 3.89
N ILE A 125 1.44 7.19 2.69
CA ILE A 125 0.23 8.01 2.49
C ILE A 125 -0.73 7.32 1.54
N ASP A 126 -1.99 7.75 1.49
CA ASP A 126 -2.94 7.33 0.46
C ASP A 126 -3.48 8.53 -0.33
N SER A 127 -3.36 8.48 -1.65
CA SER A 127 -4.02 9.41 -2.58
C SER A 127 -5.29 8.82 -3.19
N GLY A 128 -5.63 7.58 -2.84
CA GLY A 128 -6.81 6.89 -3.36
C GLY A 128 -7.41 5.92 -2.36
N THR A 129 -8.70 5.64 -2.53
CA THR A 129 -9.44 4.74 -1.63
C THR A 129 -8.91 3.30 -1.67
N LEU A 130 -8.80 2.70 -0.49
CA LEU A 130 -8.33 1.33 -0.29
C LEU A 130 -9.51 0.41 0.07
N ALA A 131 -9.82 -0.56 -0.77
CA ALA A 131 -10.84 -1.58 -0.50
C ALA A 131 -10.14 -2.91 -0.19
N ILE A 132 -9.90 -3.18 1.10
CA ILE A 132 -9.14 -4.33 1.57
C ILE A 132 -10.05 -5.30 2.35
N THR A 133 -10.18 -6.53 1.84
CA THR A 133 -11.03 -7.54 2.47
C THR A 133 -10.30 -8.30 3.58
N GLY A 134 -9.03 -8.64 3.37
CA GLY A 134 -8.19 -9.29 4.38
C GLY A 134 -7.53 -8.28 5.32
N LEU A 135 -6.60 -8.76 6.15
CA LEU A 135 -5.84 -7.88 7.03
C LEU A 135 -4.93 -6.94 6.22
N ALA A 136 -5.04 -5.64 6.48
CA ALA A 136 -4.07 -4.65 6.04
C ALA A 136 -2.95 -4.52 7.09
N THR A 137 -1.69 -4.55 6.66
CA THR A 137 -0.52 -4.33 7.53
C THR A 137 0.38 -3.29 6.89
N LEU A 138 0.50 -2.14 7.53
CA LEU A 138 1.35 -1.04 7.07
C LEU A 138 2.49 -0.82 8.05
N THR A 139 3.70 -0.71 7.52
CA THR A 139 4.92 -0.58 8.33
C THR A 139 5.82 0.51 7.76
N THR A 140 6.19 1.49 8.57
CA THR A 140 7.31 2.41 8.29
C THR A 140 8.52 2.00 9.10
N SER A 141 9.69 1.89 8.44
CA SER A 141 10.94 1.49 9.10
C SER A 141 11.85 2.68 9.42
N ALA A 142 11.67 3.82 8.75
CA ALA A 142 12.41 5.04 9.06
C ALA A 142 11.94 5.61 10.42
N SER A 143 12.87 6.06 11.23
CA SER A 143 12.53 6.65 12.52
C SER A 143 11.72 7.93 12.33
N GLY A 144 10.54 7.98 12.94
CA GLY A 144 9.65 9.15 12.90
C GLY A 144 8.83 9.27 11.61
N ALA A 145 8.89 8.28 10.72
CA ALA A 145 8.02 8.23 9.55
C ALA A 145 6.58 7.88 9.94
N ASP A 146 5.64 8.56 9.32
CA ASP A 146 4.21 8.49 9.63
C ASP A 146 3.44 7.57 8.67
N ILE A 147 2.27 7.14 9.10
CA ILE A 147 1.26 6.48 8.28
C ILE A 147 0.02 7.35 8.25
N GLU A 148 -0.38 7.82 7.07
CA GLU A 148 -1.52 8.73 6.91
C GLU A 148 -2.48 8.17 5.87
N LEU A 149 -3.64 7.70 6.34
CA LEU A 149 -4.71 7.12 5.53
C LEU A 149 -5.98 7.94 5.78
N ASP A 150 -6.17 8.97 4.97
CA ASP A 150 -7.24 9.96 5.16
C ASP A 150 -8.35 9.90 4.10
N GLN A 151 -8.29 8.92 3.19
CA GLN A 151 -9.32 8.74 2.18
C GLN A 151 -10.56 8.07 2.78
N THR A 152 -11.57 8.88 3.08
CA THR A 152 -12.80 8.50 3.81
C THR A 152 -13.65 7.40 3.15
N GLY A 153 -13.38 7.07 1.88
CA GLY A 153 -14.01 5.94 1.16
C GLY A 153 -13.32 4.60 1.36
N SER A 154 -12.24 4.55 2.15
CA SER A 154 -11.46 3.33 2.38
C SER A 154 -12.20 2.32 3.26
N THR A 155 -11.95 1.02 3.05
CA THR A 155 -12.53 -0.09 3.82
C THR A 155 -11.47 -1.11 4.17
N PHE A 156 -11.40 -1.48 5.46
CA PHE A 156 -10.49 -2.50 6.00
C PHE A 156 -11.30 -3.59 6.71
N ALA A 157 -11.90 -4.51 5.92
CA ALA A 157 -12.93 -5.42 6.43
C ALA A 157 -12.44 -6.39 7.52
N ALA A 158 -11.20 -6.87 7.42
CA ALA A 158 -10.58 -7.71 8.46
C ALA A 158 -9.67 -6.91 9.41
N GLY A 159 -9.70 -5.59 9.32
CA GLY A 159 -8.93 -4.69 10.17
C GLY A 159 -7.58 -4.26 9.58
N ILE A 160 -6.93 -3.36 10.32
CA ILE A 160 -5.65 -2.77 9.95
C ILE A 160 -4.65 -2.84 11.10
N SER A 161 -3.42 -3.22 10.78
CA SER A 161 -2.24 -3.19 11.66
C SER A 161 -1.30 -2.07 11.22
N LEU A 162 -0.92 -1.21 12.16
CA LEU A 162 -0.12 -0.02 11.93
C LEU A 162 1.17 -0.10 12.74
N ASN A 163 2.31 -0.03 12.07
CA ASN A 163 3.60 -0.17 12.74
C ASN A 163 4.54 0.95 12.32
N THR A 164 4.95 1.78 13.27
CA THR A 164 5.93 2.85 13.05
C THR A 164 7.19 2.63 13.88
N THR A 165 8.30 3.18 13.44
CA THR A 165 9.60 3.05 14.11
C THR A 165 10.03 4.38 14.75
N GLY A 166 10.71 4.30 15.89
CA GLY A 166 11.12 5.47 16.67
C GLY A 166 10.02 5.96 17.61
N SER A 167 10.24 7.11 18.25
CA SER A 167 9.35 7.66 19.28
C SER A 167 8.34 8.71 18.75
N THR A 168 8.37 9.02 17.46
CA THR A 168 7.60 10.12 16.86
C THR A 168 6.78 9.72 15.64
N GLY A 169 6.91 8.49 15.13
CA GLY A 169 6.11 8.01 14.01
C GLY A 169 4.64 7.90 14.40
N ASN A 170 3.80 8.71 13.78
CA ASN A 170 2.37 8.78 14.05
C ASN A 170 1.58 7.92 13.05
N ALA A 171 0.31 7.67 13.38
CA ALA A 171 -0.63 7.15 12.38
C ALA A 171 -1.97 7.88 12.46
N VAL A 172 -2.53 8.13 11.29
CA VAL A 172 -3.89 8.65 11.10
C VAL A 172 -4.65 7.66 10.21
N VAL A 173 -5.85 7.28 10.63
CA VAL A 173 -6.77 6.48 9.81
C VAL A 173 -8.16 7.10 9.87
N ASP A 174 -8.67 7.50 8.72
CA ASP A 174 -10.07 7.88 8.53
C ASP A 174 -10.77 6.79 7.69
N ASN A 175 -11.66 6.03 8.32
CA ASN A 175 -12.38 4.93 7.66
C ASN A 175 -13.78 5.37 7.17
N GLY A 176 -14.06 6.67 7.17
CA GLY A 176 -15.33 7.23 6.75
C GLY A 176 -16.50 6.62 7.53
N THR A 177 -17.51 6.12 6.82
CA THR A 177 -18.72 5.52 7.42
C THR A 177 -18.60 4.03 7.72
N ASN A 178 -17.44 3.43 7.52
CA ASN A 178 -17.22 2.01 7.77
C ASN A 178 -16.73 1.75 9.19
N ALA A 179 -17.05 0.58 9.75
CA ALA A 179 -16.49 0.14 11.03
C ALA A 179 -14.98 -0.04 10.91
N LEU A 180 -14.24 0.37 11.93
CA LEU A 180 -12.80 0.28 11.97
C LEU A 180 -12.35 -0.75 13.01
N ILE A 181 -11.57 -1.73 12.56
CA ILE A 181 -10.97 -2.73 13.42
C ILE A 181 -9.45 -2.50 13.44
N ILE A 182 -8.88 -2.23 14.61
CA ILE A 182 -7.44 -2.10 14.76
C ILE A 182 -6.86 -3.45 15.19
N ALA A 183 -6.04 -4.03 14.34
CA ALA A 183 -5.30 -5.24 14.67
C ALA A 183 -4.06 -4.89 15.51
N ALA A 184 -3.28 -5.91 15.91
CA ALA A 184 -2.05 -5.70 16.68
C ALA A 184 -1.18 -4.64 16.01
N SER A 185 -0.89 -3.55 16.75
CA SER A 185 -0.22 -2.36 16.23
C SER A 185 0.81 -1.82 17.23
N PHE A 186 1.86 -1.23 16.69
CA PHE A 186 2.90 -0.57 17.47
C PHE A 186 3.23 0.80 16.87
N LEU A 187 2.88 1.88 17.59
CA LEU A 187 3.13 3.27 17.20
C LEU A 187 4.10 3.89 18.19
N GLY A 188 5.17 4.50 17.68
CA GLY A 188 6.09 5.25 18.53
C GLY A 188 5.55 6.64 18.91
N GLY A 189 4.74 7.23 18.04
CA GLY A 189 4.09 8.54 18.24
C GLY A 189 2.60 8.42 18.56
N ASN A 190 1.80 9.31 17.99
CA ASN A 190 0.37 9.40 18.21
C ASN A 190 -0.42 8.47 17.28
N LEU A 191 -1.62 8.08 17.70
CA LEU A 191 -2.61 7.37 16.88
C LEU A 191 -3.91 8.15 16.86
N ASN A 192 -4.35 8.56 15.67
CA ASN A 192 -5.63 9.24 15.45
C ASN A 192 -6.51 8.37 14.56
N LEU A 193 -7.69 8.00 15.05
CA LEU A 193 -8.64 7.12 14.39
C LEU A 193 -9.99 7.81 14.25
N THR A 194 -10.58 7.73 13.05
CA THR A 194 -11.93 8.22 12.77
C THR A 194 -12.77 7.11 12.13
N SER A 195 -13.98 6.91 12.64
CA SER A 195 -14.98 6.00 12.08
C SER A 195 -16.37 6.56 12.31
N GLY A 196 -17.11 6.82 11.23
CA GLY A 196 -18.50 7.29 11.25
C GLY A 196 -19.53 6.13 11.33
N ASN A 197 -19.10 4.92 11.67
CA ASN A 197 -19.98 3.76 11.75
C ASN A 197 -20.57 3.58 13.15
N ALA A 198 -21.85 3.19 13.23
CA ALA A 198 -22.52 2.90 14.51
C ALA A 198 -21.85 1.79 15.34
N SER A 199 -21.09 0.88 14.70
CA SER A 199 -20.27 -0.13 15.39
C SER A 199 -18.98 0.45 15.95
N GLY A 200 -18.63 1.68 15.58
CA GLY A 200 -17.48 2.42 16.08
C GLY A 200 -16.13 1.83 15.69
N ILE A 201 -15.20 1.99 16.61
CA ILE A 201 -13.83 1.50 16.52
C ILE A 201 -13.65 0.37 17.52
N THR A 202 -13.16 -0.78 17.05
CA THR A 202 -12.83 -1.95 17.86
C THR A 202 -11.39 -2.38 17.65
N ASP A 203 -10.86 -3.21 18.55
CA ASP A 203 -9.56 -3.83 18.37
C ASP A 203 -9.68 -5.36 18.27
N SER A 204 -8.74 -5.97 17.55
CA SER A 204 -8.59 -7.43 17.44
C SER A 204 -7.22 -7.91 17.92
N GLY A 205 -6.40 -7.03 18.47
CA GLY A 205 -5.07 -7.33 18.98
C GLY A 205 -4.49 -6.21 19.82
N ASN A 206 -3.35 -6.45 20.45
CA ASN A 206 -2.70 -5.45 21.29
C ASN A 206 -2.31 -4.21 20.49
N VAL A 207 -2.75 -3.04 20.93
CA VAL A 207 -2.38 -1.74 20.36
C VAL A 207 -1.48 -1.00 21.36
N THR A 208 -0.25 -0.74 20.96
CA THR A 208 0.73 0.03 21.76
C THR A 208 0.94 1.37 21.11
N VAL A 209 0.70 2.46 21.86
CA VAL A 209 0.86 3.85 21.39
C VAL A 209 1.80 4.58 22.33
N GLY A 210 2.93 5.06 21.80
CA GLY A 210 3.95 5.78 22.59
C GLY A 210 3.53 7.20 22.94
N GLY A 211 2.67 7.82 22.12
CA GLY A 211 2.11 9.14 22.31
C GLY A 211 0.64 9.12 22.75
N ASN A 212 -0.16 10.00 22.17
CA ASN A 212 -1.59 10.10 22.44
C ASN A 212 -2.41 9.20 21.50
N LEU A 213 -3.47 8.61 22.05
CA LEU A 213 -4.54 7.99 21.27
C LEU A 213 -5.75 8.92 21.23
N ILE A 214 -6.21 9.24 20.02
CA ILE A 214 -7.47 9.93 19.77
C ILE A 214 -8.33 8.98 18.92
N ALA A 215 -9.53 8.66 19.40
CA ALA A 215 -10.50 7.87 18.67
C ALA A 215 -11.81 8.66 18.56
N THR A 216 -12.20 8.96 17.33
CA THR A 216 -13.41 9.73 17.03
C THR A 216 -14.42 8.81 16.37
N THR A 217 -15.60 8.70 16.96
CA THR A 217 -16.75 8.03 16.35
C THR A 217 -17.84 9.06 16.11
N ASP A 218 -18.30 9.19 14.87
CA ASP A 218 -19.44 10.04 14.57
C ASP A 218 -20.72 9.37 15.07
N ALA A 219 -21.26 9.91 16.15
CA ALA A 219 -22.48 9.41 16.80
C ALA A 219 -23.77 9.78 16.05
N ASN A 220 -23.68 10.19 14.80
CA ASN A 220 -24.82 10.57 13.96
C ASN A 220 -25.09 9.56 12.86
N SER A 221 -25.54 8.42 13.25
CA SER A 221 -26.15 7.46 12.36
C SER A 221 -27.43 6.90 12.96
#